data_2646dc3893107ec1e150fdd27f3a7b2f
#
_entry.id   2646dc3893107ec1e150fdd27f3a7b2f
#
_cell.length_a   1.000
_cell.length_b   1.000
_cell.length_c   1.000
_cell.angle_alpha   90.00
_cell.angle_beta   90.00
_cell.angle_gamma   90.00
#
_symmetry.space_group_name_H-M   'P 1'
#
loop_
_entity.id
_entity.type
_entity.pdbx_description
1 polymer ?
#
loop_
_entity_poly.entity_id
_entity_poly.type
_entity_poly.pdbx_seq_one_letter_code
_entity_poly.pdbx_strand_id
1 'polypeptide(L)'
;LEKGDTTCKYMIMDALQTHYTTCLNILHPKLNALDEEDDEWTKVRGQIHMITAAKEKVETAKVLDDIYKMFRMVLAEQTAKGVEFIPKPHLLPFADGLVLDMEKIQFRRATRDDLITRHTGTIYKEPSEEAVEQMRTEVRKILVDDPNYKTYMSVIVSALWGIMPEKIVFAFGEGRNGKSKFSDLMKAVLGINKKNGNGLAVDGNIMEIMGARQNGGANPELAKLQDKRLVIFGEPEKGKKFNAPQIKLMTGQHSISARALYSNNTHIDLTCSYICELNGLIPFNDSGTSLEDRIVIVRFNSYFTEDPEEYNDPNPPRPTFKADVRMRDWFNKNWCAFVPLLMEHMKEMDMSCGIDLRQFETPEMRKDVLDWVSRGNDLYQFIKDNYTITNKNTDVVRVEEIRTLYKDTFNRKNISADNFIQMIKENNKLKRRWVQDKIVDGTRIRRSLIGITPKYDCDSEEECDGI
;
A
#
# COMPACT_ATOMS: atom_id res chain seq x y z
N LEU A 1 -10.59 -2.50 19.64
CA LEU A 1 -11.75 -2.15 20.47
C LEU A 1 -11.47 -2.36 21.95
N GLU A 2 -10.97 -3.53 22.38
CA GLU A 2 -10.78 -3.83 23.82
C GLU A 2 -9.80 -2.87 24.56
N LYS A 3 -8.73 -2.40 23.91
CA LYS A 3 -7.79 -1.46 24.55
C LYS A 3 -8.30 -0.02 24.61
N GLY A 4 -9.07 0.40 23.62
CA GLY A 4 -9.73 1.71 23.62
C GLY A 4 -10.80 1.80 24.72
N ASP A 5 -11.51 0.72 24.94
CA ASP A 5 -12.54 0.61 25.98
C ASP A 5 -11.96 0.77 27.38
N THR A 6 -10.81 0.12 27.67
CA THR A 6 -10.14 0.24 28.97
C THR A 6 -9.65 1.66 29.25
N THR A 7 -9.04 2.31 28.25
CA THR A 7 -8.57 3.69 28.39
C THR A 7 -9.75 4.66 28.61
N CYS A 8 -10.83 4.50 27.85
CA CYS A 8 -12.01 5.34 27.98
C CYS A 8 -12.68 5.16 29.36
N LYS A 9 -12.81 3.93 29.86
CA LYS A 9 -13.30 3.63 31.21
C LYS A 9 -12.44 4.30 32.27
N TYR A 10 -11.12 4.25 32.13
CA TYR A 10 -10.19 4.92 33.04
C TYR A 10 -10.39 6.45 33.06
N MET A 11 -10.54 7.07 31.89
CA MET A 11 -10.80 8.52 31.79
C MET A 11 -12.14 8.90 32.42
N ILE A 12 -13.19 8.09 32.23
CA ILE A 12 -14.49 8.30 32.86
C ILE A 12 -14.39 8.19 34.38
N MET A 13 -13.71 7.17 34.86
CA MET A 13 -13.47 6.96 36.31
C MET A 13 -12.74 8.15 36.94
N ASP A 14 -11.64 8.58 36.33
CA ASP A 14 -10.82 9.70 36.82
C ASP A 14 -11.61 11.01 36.84
N ALA A 15 -12.37 11.30 35.79
CA ALA A 15 -13.23 12.49 35.72
C ALA A 15 -14.33 12.48 36.81
N LEU A 16 -14.97 11.34 37.04
CA LEU A 16 -16.01 11.19 38.07
C LEU A 16 -15.42 11.29 39.47
N GLN A 17 -14.27 10.68 39.73
CA GLN A 17 -13.58 10.78 41.03
C GLN A 17 -13.16 12.23 41.34
N THR A 18 -12.64 12.93 40.34
CA THR A 18 -12.27 14.35 40.45
C THR A 18 -13.52 15.20 40.76
N HIS A 19 -14.62 14.96 40.04
CA HIS A 19 -15.89 15.65 40.28
C HIS A 19 -16.40 15.42 41.68
N TYR A 20 -16.51 14.16 42.16
CA TYR A 20 -16.96 13.82 43.50
C TYR A 20 -16.08 14.41 44.58
N THR A 21 -14.77 14.38 44.39
CA THR A 21 -13.82 15.00 45.30
C THR A 21 -14.03 16.50 45.41
N THR A 22 -14.26 17.17 44.28
CA THR A 22 -14.57 18.61 44.26
C THR A 22 -15.86 18.91 45.00
N CYS A 23 -16.93 18.11 44.81
CA CYS A 23 -18.18 18.27 45.54
C CYS A 23 -18.01 18.08 47.06
N LEU A 24 -17.24 17.08 47.50
CA LEU A 24 -16.96 16.85 48.91
C LEU A 24 -16.15 18.00 49.51
N ASN A 25 -15.17 18.55 48.80
CA ASN A 25 -14.38 19.71 49.24
C ASN A 25 -15.23 20.98 49.43
N ILE A 26 -16.39 21.09 48.77
CA ILE A 26 -17.34 22.19 48.94
C ILE A 26 -18.29 21.90 50.14
N LEU A 27 -18.75 20.67 50.26
CA LEU A 27 -19.75 20.29 51.24
C LEU A 27 -19.21 20.13 52.66
N HIS A 28 -17.97 19.63 52.84
CA HIS A 28 -17.37 19.47 54.17
C HIS A 28 -17.20 20.80 54.92
N PRO A 29 -16.67 21.88 54.35
CA PRO A 29 -16.62 23.17 54.99
C PRO A 29 -18.00 23.73 55.35
N LYS A 30 -19.00 23.50 54.42
CA LYS A 30 -20.36 23.91 54.66
C LYS A 30 -20.98 23.17 55.85
N LEU A 31 -20.79 21.86 55.94
CA LEU A 31 -21.25 21.07 57.11
C LEU A 31 -20.66 21.55 58.41
N ASN A 32 -19.33 21.85 58.43
CA ASN A 32 -18.62 22.31 59.61
C ASN A 32 -19.03 23.71 60.08
N ALA A 33 -19.75 24.49 59.23
CA ALA A 33 -20.22 25.82 59.54
C ALA A 33 -21.68 25.82 60.02
N LEU A 34 -22.37 24.67 60.01
CA LEU A 34 -23.78 24.52 60.44
C LEU A 34 -23.85 23.87 61.80
N ASP A 35 -24.89 24.20 62.57
CA ASP A 35 -25.17 23.58 63.85
C ASP A 35 -25.82 22.20 63.65
N GLU A 36 -25.48 21.20 64.49
CA GLU A 36 -26.01 19.83 64.35
C GLU A 36 -27.53 19.74 64.54
N GLU A 37 -28.17 20.72 65.19
CA GLU A 37 -29.59 20.80 65.37
C GLU A 37 -30.34 21.42 64.18
N ASP A 38 -29.62 21.91 63.16
CA ASP A 38 -30.20 22.53 61.97
C ASP A 38 -30.63 21.46 60.94
N ASP A 39 -31.82 21.61 60.40
CA ASP A 39 -32.35 20.77 59.29
C ASP A 39 -31.44 20.80 58.09
N GLU A 40 -30.70 21.89 57.85
CA GLU A 40 -29.75 22.01 56.77
C GLU A 40 -28.48 21.14 56.99
N TRP A 41 -28.05 21.00 58.25
CA TRP A 41 -26.94 20.10 58.60
C TRP A 41 -27.26 18.65 58.23
N THR A 42 -28.45 18.16 58.55
CA THR A 42 -28.91 16.82 58.23
C THR A 42 -28.94 16.58 56.71
N LYS A 43 -29.41 17.58 55.93
CA LYS A 43 -29.40 17.51 54.45
C LYS A 43 -27.99 17.46 53.86
N VAL A 44 -27.10 18.34 54.31
CA VAL A 44 -25.70 18.38 53.82
C VAL A 44 -24.95 17.12 54.20
N ARG A 45 -25.13 16.60 55.42
CA ARG A 45 -24.56 15.30 55.84
C ARG A 45 -25.05 14.14 54.97
N GLY A 46 -26.36 14.12 54.62
CA GLY A 46 -26.93 13.13 53.70
C GLY A 46 -26.33 13.22 52.30
N GLN A 47 -26.10 14.42 51.79
CA GLN A 47 -25.42 14.64 50.51
C GLN A 47 -23.98 14.13 50.51
N ILE A 48 -23.20 14.42 51.56
CA ILE A 48 -21.83 13.93 51.73
C ILE A 48 -21.81 12.39 51.72
N HIS A 49 -22.72 11.77 52.47
CA HIS A 49 -22.81 10.31 52.53
C HIS A 49 -23.15 9.70 51.17
N MET A 50 -24.11 10.27 50.43
CA MET A 50 -24.45 9.81 49.08
C MET A 50 -23.30 9.97 48.08
N ILE A 51 -22.57 11.10 48.11
CA ILE A 51 -21.45 11.36 47.18
C ILE A 51 -20.27 10.45 47.53
N THR A 52 -19.97 10.22 48.79
CA THR A 52 -18.92 9.28 49.22
C THR A 52 -19.24 7.86 48.75
N ALA A 53 -20.45 7.39 48.96
CA ALA A 53 -20.88 6.07 48.49
C ALA A 53 -20.88 5.96 46.96
N ALA A 54 -21.24 7.03 46.23
CA ALA A 54 -21.13 7.05 44.76
C ALA A 54 -19.69 7.01 44.29
N LYS A 55 -18.77 7.74 44.94
CA LYS A 55 -17.33 7.74 44.66
C LYS A 55 -16.73 6.36 44.81
N GLU A 56 -17.02 5.64 45.90
CA GLU A 56 -16.58 4.27 46.12
C GLU A 56 -17.15 3.28 45.09
N LYS A 57 -18.41 3.43 44.73
CA LYS A 57 -19.04 2.53 43.71
C LYS A 57 -18.44 2.67 42.32
N VAL A 58 -18.02 3.87 41.92
CA VAL A 58 -17.38 4.07 40.59
C VAL A 58 -16.07 3.29 40.44
N GLU A 59 -15.42 2.92 41.52
CA GLU A 59 -14.23 2.07 41.49
C GLU A 59 -14.55 0.61 41.18
N THR A 60 -15.79 0.18 41.26
CA THR A 60 -16.19 -1.18 40.95
C THR A 60 -16.31 -1.39 39.44
N ALA A 61 -15.71 -2.46 38.92
CA ALA A 61 -15.69 -2.78 37.50
C ALA A 61 -17.07 -2.84 36.86
N LYS A 62 -18.08 -3.38 37.59
CA LYS A 62 -19.46 -3.49 37.11
C LYS A 62 -20.12 -2.12 36.90
N VAL A 63 -20.00 -1.21 37.87
CA VAL A 63 -20.59 0.13 37.78
C VAL A 63 -19.92 0.93 36.67
N LEU A 64 -18.60 0.81 36.55
CA LEU A 64 -17.85 1.46 35.50
C LEU A 64 -18.24 0.94 34.10
N ASP A 65 -18.49 -0.36 33.95
CA ASP A 65 -19.00 -0.97 32.72
C ASP A 65 -20.40 -0.47 32.35
N ASP A 66 -21.27 -0.32 33.33
CA ASP A 66 -22.63 0.17 33.09
C ASP A 66 -22.64 1.67 32.73
N ILE A 67 -21.82 2.49 33.41
CA ILE A 67 -21.62 3.92 33.05
C ILE A 67 -21.03 4.02 31.64
N TYR A 68 -20.06 3.19 31.29
CA TYR A 68 -19.44 3.19 29.97
C TYR A 68 -20.44 2.80 28.86
N LYS A 69 -21.32 1.82 29.12
CA LYS A 69 -22.42 1.47 28.19
C LYS A 69 -23.37 2.63 27.97
N MET A 70 -23.80 3.27 29.05
CA MET A 70 -24.67 4.46 28.97
C MET A 70 -24.00 5.60 28.20
N PHE A 71 -22.73 5.87 28.48
CA PHE A 71 -21.96 6.88 27.77
C PHE A 71 -21.89 6.59 26.26
N ARG A 72 -21.66 5.32 25.88
CA ARG A 72 -21.70 4.90 24.47
C ARG A 72 -23.07 5.09 23.82
N MET A 73 -24.16 4.84 24.54
CA MET A 73 -25.52 5.06 24.03
C MET A 73 -25.79 6.56 23.79
N VAL A 74 -25.41 7.43 24.73
CA VAL A 74 -25.53 8.89 24.59
C VAL A 74 -24.69 9.41 23.41
N LEU A 75 -23.45 8.93 23.28
CA LEU A 75 -22.61 9.30 22.13
C LEU A 75 -23.21 8.81 20.81
N ALA A 76 -23.73 7.58 20.77
CA ALA A 76 -24.37 7.04 19.57
C ALA A 76 -25.61 7.86 19.18
N GLU A 77 -26.42 8.29 20.16
CA GLU A 77 -27.56 9.17 19.91
C GLU A 77 -27.14 10.55 19.42
N GLN A 78 -26.08 11.13 19.99
CA GLN A 78 -25.54 12.40 19.51
C GLN A 78 -24.93 12.28 18.10
N THR A 79 -24.26 11.15 17.79
CA THR A 79 -23.72 10.86 16.47
C THR A 79 -24.84 10.69 15.44
N ALA A 80 -25.95 10.02 15.82
CA ALA A 80 -27.14 9.92 14.98
C ALA A 80 -27.80 11.28 14.68
N LYS A 81 -27.54 12.29 15.50
CA LYS A 81 -28.00 13.69 15.28
C LYS A 81 -27.10 14.53 14.37
N GLY A 82 -26.12 13.92 13.69
CA GLY A 82 -25.37 14.57 12.60
C GLY A 82 -23.90 14.90 12.85
N VAL A 83 -23.27 14.33 13.86
CA VAL A 83 -21.79 14.35 13.94
C VAL A 83 -21.26 13.17 13.14
N GLU A 84 -21.04 13.37 11.85
CA GLU A 84 -20.39 12.40 11.00
C GLU A 84 -18.88 12.49 11.19
N PHE A 85 -18.25 11.38 11.61
CA PHE A 85 -16.80 11.27 11.67
C PHE A 85 -16.26 11.08 10.23
N ILE A 86 -16.14 12.18 9.49
CA ILE A 86 -15.55 12.16 8.16
C ILE A 86 -14.02 12.17 8.32
N PRO A 87 -13.32 11.09 7.93
CA PRO A 87 -11.87 11.09 7.95
C PRO A 87 -11.32 12.24 7.10
N LYS A 88 -10.35 12.97 7.64
CA LYS A 88 -9.62 14.01 6.90
C LYS A 88 -8.30 13.42 6.40
N PRO A 89 -8.25 12.79 5.23
CA PRO A 89 -7.07 12.06 4.75
C PRO A 89 -5.87 12.96 4.55
N HIS A 90 -6.09 14.26 4.22
CA HIS A 90 -5.04 15.25 4.06
C HIS A 90 -4.27 15.60 5.36
N LEU A 91 -4.73 15.11 6.52
CA LEU A 91 -4.03 15.31 7.79
C LEU A 91 -3.19 14.09 8.13
N LEU A 92 -1.88 14.29 8.34
CA LEU A 92 -0.99 13.27 8.90
C LEU A 92 -0.74 13.58 10.38
N PRO A 93 -1.38 12.87 11.31
CA PRO A 93 -1.25 13.16 12.74
C PRO A 93 -0.10 12.38 13.36
N PHE A 94 0.65 13.05 14.24
CA PHE A 94 1.71 12.50 15.08
C PHE A 94 1.21 12.25 16.53
N ALA A 95 1.99 11.49 17.29
CA ALA A 95 1.59 11.03 18.62
C ALA A 95 1.48 12.14 19.67
N ASP A 96 2.13 13.28 19.45
CA ASP A 96 2.16 14.45 20.35
C ASP A 96 1.07 15.49 20.03
N GLY A 97 0.15 15.16 19.12
CA GLY A 97 -0.91 16.07 18.68
C GLY A 97 -0.47 17.11 17.64
N LEU A 98 0.73 16.96 17.08
CA LEU A 98 1.14 17.70 15.88
C LEU A 98 0.49 17.05 14.65
N VAL A 99 0.10 17.84 13.66
CA VAL A 99 -0.39 17.37 12.36
C VAL A 99 0.38 18.04 11.23
N LEU A 100 0.75 17.28 10.22
CA LEU A 100 1.12 17.83 8.92
C LEU A 100 -0.18 17.95 8.08
N ASP A 101 -0.57 19.17 7.79
CA ASP A 101 -1.68 19.51 6.90
C ASP A 101 -1.15 19.48 5.47
N MET A 102 -1.52 18.45 4.72
CA MET A 102 -0.99 18.18 3.39
C MET A 102 -1.52 19.16 2.34
N GLU A 103 -2.75 19.69 2.51
CA GLU A 103 -3.30 20.70 1.61
C GLU A 103 -2.55 22.03 1.71
N LYS A 104 -2.10 22.37 2.91
CA LYS A 104 -1.35 23.61 3.18
C LYS A 104 0.15 23.41 3.18
N ILE A 105 0.61 22.15 3.15
CA ILE A 105 2.01 21.72 3.27
C ILE A 105 2.68 22.39 4.49
N GLN A 106 2.01 22.32 5.64
CA GLN A 106 2.50 22.92 6.88
C GLN A 106 2.15 22.13 8.13
N PHE A 107 2.97 22.28 9.16
CA PHE A 107 2.67 21.72 10.47
C PHE A 107 1.76 22.64 11.27
N ARG A 108 0.83 22.06 12.04
CA ARG A 108 0.01 22.75 13.02
C ARG A 108 -0.40 21.82 14.16
N ARG A 109 -0.89 22.36 15.25
CA ARG A 109 -1.53 21.56 16.30
C ARG A 109 -2.89 21.04 15.82
N ALA A 110 -3.19 19.81 16.21
CA ALA A 110 -4.51 19.23 16.00
C ALA A 110 -5.56 19.98 16.82
N THR A 111 -6.75 20.13 16.24
CA THR A 111 -7.93 20.69 16.90
C THR A 111 -8.97 19.59 17.12
N ARG A 112 -9.97 19.85 17.97
CA ARG A 112 -11.09 18.93 18.18
C ARG A 112 -11.84 18.64 16.87
N ASP A 113 -11.95 19.64 15.99
CA ASP A 113 -12.70 19.54 14.75
C ASP A 113 -11.97 18.71 13.67
N ASP A 114 -10.70 18.35 13.90
CA ASP A 114 -9.96 17.45 13.01
C ASP A 114 -10.43 15.98 13.15
N LEU A 115 -11.11 15.64 14.24
CA LEU A 115 -11.70 14.31 14.50
C LEU A 115 -10.68 13.16 14.32
N ILE A 116 -9.45 13.38 14.75
CA ILE A 116 -8.34 12.43 14.58
C ILE A 116 -8.56 11.22 15.49
N THR A 117 -8.70 10.04 14.90
CA THR A 117 -8.87 8.76 15.60
C THR A 117 -7.63 7.87 15.56
N ARG A 118 -6.71 8.13 14.66
CA ARG A 118 -5.46 7.37 14.46
C ARG A 118 -4.30 8.33 14.21
N HIS A 119 -3.11 7.92 14.58
CA HIS A 119 -1.88 8.68 14.36
C HIS A 119 -0.70 7.74 14.04
N THR A 120 0.43 8.29 13.58
CA THR A 120 1.64 7.53 13.25
C THR A 120 2.20 6.71 14.42
N GLY A 121 1.92 7.10 15.65
CA GLY A 121 2.54 6.50 16.84
C GLY A 121 3.96 7.02 17.11
N THR A 122 4.44 7.95 16.31
CA THR A 122 5.76 8.60 16.40
C THR A 122 5.61 10.09 16.73
N ILE A 123 6.66 10.69 17.26
CA ILE A 123 6.73 12.13 17.58
C ILE A 123 7.64 12.80 16.56
N TYR A 124 7.12 13.78 15.82
CA TYR A 124 7.93 14.56 14.91
C TYR A 124 8.76 15.60 15.69
N LYS A 125 10.02 15.71 15.33
CA LYS A 125 10.93 16.75 15.82
C LYS A 125 11.52 17.46 14.62
N GLU A 126 11.56 18.78 14.70
CA GLU A 126 12.18 19.58 13.64
C GLU A 126 13.64 19.14 13.44
N PRO A 127 14.02 18.68 12.25
CA PRO A 127 15.38 18.26 11.96
C PRO A 127 16.30 19.46 11.73
N SER A 128 17.61 19.27 11.94
CA SER A 128 18.60 20.28 11.50
C SER A 128 18.73 20.28 9.97
N GLU A 129 19.13 21.43 9.40
CA GLU A 129 19.39 21.57 7.96
C GLU A 129 20.45 20.56 7.48
N GLU A 130 21.48 20.31 8.27
CA GLU A 130 22.52 19.32 7.98
C GLU A 130 21.94 17.89 7.87
N ALA A 131 21.03 17.54 8.77
CA ALA A 131 20.37 16.22 8.73
C ALA A 131 19.47 16.09 7.50
N VAL A 132 18.79 17.16 7.09
CA VAL A 132 17.95 17.18 5.87
C VAL A 132 18.83 17.01 4.63
N GLU A 133 19.96 17.72 4.53
CA GLU A 133 20.85 17.61 3.38
C GLU A 133 21.56 16.24 3.30
N GLN A 134 21.96 15.72 4.45
CA GLN A 134 22.47 14.34 4.52
C GLN A 134 21.40 13.33 4.10
N MET A 135 20.15 13.48 4.55
CA MET A 135 19.04 12.63 4.14
C MET A 135 18.82 12.69 2.62
N ARG A 136 18.84 13.89 2.04
CA ARG A 136 18.73 14.10 0.60
C ARG A 136 19.82 13.35 -0.15
N THR A 137 21.05 13.51 0.27
CA THR A 137 22.21 12.84 -0.32
C THR A 137 22.07 11.32 -0.28
N GLU A 138 21.72 10.76 0.86
CA GLU A 138 21.64 9.30 1.02
C GLU A 138 20.44 8.68 0.26
N VAL A 139 19.31 9.38 0.25
CA VAL A 139 18.14 8.94 -0.53
C VAL A 139 18.43 8.99 -2.04
N ARG A 140 19.16 10.02 -2.50
CA ARG A 140 19.58 10.13 -3.91
C ARG A 140 20.61 9.07 -4.33
N LYS A 141 21.45 8.60 -3.43
CA LYS A 141 22.30 7.43 -3.71
C LYS A 141 21.50 6.15 -3.89
N ILE A 142 20.36 5.99 -3.21
CA ILE A 142 19.49 4.82 -3.36
C ILE A 142 18.70 4.89 -4.68
N LEU A 143 18.15 6.06 -5.01
CA LEU A 143 17.36 6.32 -6.22
C LEU A 143 18.05 7.39 -7.07
N VAL A 144 19.06 6.98 -7.85
CA VAL A 144 19.88 7.88 -8.67
C VAL A 144 19.15 8.44 -9.88
N ASP A 145 18.23 7.68 -10.45
CA ASP A 145 17.44 8.10 -11.62
C ASP A 145 16.32 9.03 -11.22
N ASP A 146 16.25 10.20 -11.82
CA ASP A 146 15.25 11.22 -11.46
C ASP A 146 13.79 10.74 -11.64
N PRO A 147 13.41 10.10 -12.76
CA PRO A 147 12.06 9.57 -12.91
C PRO A 147 11.70 8.51 -11.86
N ASN A 148 12.60 7.56 -11.57
CA ASN A 148 12.40 6.55 -10.54
C ASN A 148 12.28 7.19 -9.15
N TYR A 149 13.14 8.17 -8.83
CA TYR A 149 13.08 8.94 -7.59
C TYR A 149 11.74 9.65 -7.44
N LYS A 150 11.34 10.45 -8.43
CA LYS A 150 10.09 11.23 -8.38
C LYS A 150 8.86 10.32 -8.29
N THR A 151 8.81 9.26 -9.08
CA THR A 151 7.71 8.28 -9.01
C THR A 151 7.62 7.65 -7.63
N TYR A 152 8.76 7.24 -7.04
CA TYR A 152 8.75 6.60 -5.72
C TYR A 152 8.39 7.58 -4.61
N MET A 153 8.86 8.82 -4.66
CA MET A 153 8.45 9.88 -3.73
C MET A 153 6.94 10.15 -3.82
N SER A 154 6.35 10.14 -5.02
CA SER A 154 4.89 10.29 -5.21
C SER A 154 4.09 9.18 -4.54
N VAL A 155 4.59 7.93 -4.55
CA VAL A 155 3.96 6.82 -3.80
C VAL A 155 3.95 7.10 -2.31
N ILE A 156 5.05 7.62 -1.78
CA ILE A 156 5.15 7.93 -0.36
C ILE A 156 4.23 9.10 0.01
N VAL A 157 4.18 10.14 -0.81
CA VAL A 157 3.24 11.25 -0.65
C VAL A 157 1.78 10.75 -0.67
N SER A 158 1.43 9.84 -1.59
CA SER A 158 0.12 9.20 -1.61
C SER A 158 -0.19 8.46 -0.29
N ALA A 159 0.80 7.73 0.24
CA ALA A 159 0.68 7.07 1.54
C ALA A 159 0.53 8.06 2.70
N LEU A 160 1.27 9.18 2.70
CA LEU A 160 1.10 10.24 3.71
C LEU A 160 -0.30 10.84 3.67
N TRP A 161 -0.83 11.06 2.47
CA TRP A 161 -2.16 11.60 2.27
C TRP A 161 -3.28 10.61 2.60
N GLY A 162 -3.00 9.30 2.60
CA GLY A 162 -4.02 8.27 2.81
C GLY A 162 -5.01 8.17 1.65
N ILE A 163 -4.55 8.41 0.43
CA ILE A 163 -5.30 8.24 -0.81
C ILE A 163 -4.73 7.04 -1.55
N MET A 164 -5.60 6.09 -1.89
CA MET A 164 -5.20 4.95 -2.71
C MET A 164 -5.00 5.40 -4.16
N PRO A 165 -3.79 5.29 -4.73
CA PRO A 165 -3.49 5.77 -6.08
C PRO A 165 -3.98 4.81 -7.19
N GLU A 166 -4.82 3.84 -6.84
CA GLU A 166 -5.32 2.78 -7.72
C GLU A 166 -4.22 1.98 -8.45
N LYS A 167 -3.03 1.97 -7.89
CA LYS A 167 -1.84 1.29 -8.44
C LYS A 167 -1.06 0.58 -7.35
N ILE A 168 -0.37 -0.49 -7.74
CA ILE A 168 0.66 -1.13 -6.94
C ILE A 168 2.03 -0.80 -7.54
N VAL A 169 2.98 -0.45 -6.71
CA VAL A 169 4.35 -0.15 -7.12
C VAL A 169 5.25 -1.33 -6.82
N PHE A 170 5.95 -1.77 -7.84
CA PHE A 170 6.97 -2.80 -7.72
C PHE A 170 8.35 -2.16 -7.67
N ALA A 171 8.95 -2.18 -6.48
CA ALA A 171 10.32 -1.73 -6.24
C ALA A 171 11.29 -2.84 -6.67
N PHE A 172 11.80 -2.71 -7.89
CA PHE A 172 12.64 -3.74 -8.52
C PHE A 172 14.13 -3.40 -8.42
N GLY A 173 14.94 -4.39 -8.11
CA GLY A 173 16.39 -4.28 -8.16
C GLY A 173 17.07 -5.44 -7.46
N GLU A 174 18.20 -5.87 -7.99
CA GLU A 174 19.06 -6.91 -7.42
C GLU A 174 19.54 -6.50 -6.02
N GLY A 175 19.87 -7.38 -5.13
CA GLY A 175 20.26 -7.07 -3.76
C GLY A 175 21.30 -5.95 -3.60
N ARG A 176 21.51 -5.44 -2.39
CA ARG A 176 22.49 -4.39 -2.03
C ARG A 176 22.23 -3.01 -2.70
N ASN A 177 20.98 -2.65 -2.96
CA ASN A 177 20.56 -1.40 -3.61
C ASN A 177 19.81 -0.43 -2.71
N GLY A 178 19.69 -0.73 -1.42
CA GLY A 178 19.05 0.18 -0.44
C GLY A 178 17.53 0.07 -0.32
N LYS A 179 16.81 -0.74 -1.14
CA LYS A 179 15.33 -0.89 -1.06
C LYS A 179 14.82 -1.04 0.37
N SER A 180 15.26 -2.07 1.07
CA SER A 180 14.75 -2.37 2.42
C SER A 180 15.10 -1.29 3.43
N LYS A 181 16.25 -0.60 3.29
CA LYS A 181 16.57 0.56 4.14
C LYS A 181 15.63 1.73 3.89
N PHE A 182 15.25 1.95 2.62
CA PHE A 182 14.28 2.97 2.25
C PHE A 182 12.88 2.62 2.77
N SER A 183 12.48 1.36 2.66
CA SER A 183 11.22 0.88 3.22
C SER A 183 11.14 1.04 4.75
N ASP A 184 12.24 0.77 5.46
CA ASP A 184 12.33 1.01 6.90
C ASP A 184 12.17 2.51 7.23
N LEU A 185 12.76 3.40 6.42
CA LEU A 185 12.60 4.85 6.57
C LEU A 185 11.14 5.29 6.40
N MET A 186 10.43 4.81 5.37
CA MET A 186 9.01 5.09 5.17
C MET A 186 8.15 4.59 6.34
N LYS A 187 8.45 3.39 6.83
CA LYS A 187 7.79 2.82 8.01
C LYS A 187 8.06 3.65 9.28
N ALA A 188 9.24 4.26 9.40
CA ALA A 188 9.56 5.13 10.53
C ALA A 188 8.72 6.41 10.50
N VAL A 189 8.49 7.01 9.31
CA VAL A 189 7.65 8.21 9.14
C VAL A 189 6.19 7.91 9.48
N LEU A 190 5.62 6.86 8.90
CA LEU A 190 4.20 6.51 9.07
C LEU A 190 3.91 5.74 10.36
N GLY A 191 4.95 5.19 10.98
CA GLY A 191 4.85 4.32 12.14
C GLY A 191 4.29 2.94 11.83
N ILE A 192 4.90 1.90 12.43
CA ILE A 192 4.38 0.54 12.39
C ILE A 192 3.69 0.23 13.71
N ASN A 193 2.51 -0.34 13.62
CA ASN A 193 1.79 -0.79 14.79
C ASN A 193 2.49 -1.96 15.49
N LYS A 194 3.01 -1.72 16.68
CA LYS A 194 3.59 -2.80 17.51
C LYS A 194 2.69 -3.27 18.66
N LYS A 195 1.84 -2.43 19.25
CA LYS A 195 1.04 -2.81 20.43
C LYS A 195 -0.31 -2.09 20.60
N ASN A 196 -0.49 -0.87 20.07
CA ASN A 196 -1.61 0.01 20.45
C ASN A 196 -2.66 0.28 19.38
N GLY A 197 -2.60 -0.38 18.21
CA GLY A 197 -3.49 -0.08 17.06
C GLY A 197 -3.09 1.16 16.27
N ASN A 198 -2.17 2.00 16.80
CA ASN A 198 -1.62 3.14 16.08
C ASN A 198 -0.53 2.71 15.09
N GLY A 199 -0.10 3.63 14.24
CA GLY A 199 0.78 3.35 13.12
C GLY A 199 -0.01 3.16 11.83
N LEU A 200 0.44 3.84 10.78
CA LEU A 200 -0.26 3.93 9.50
C LEU A 200 0.38 3.03 8.42
N ALA A 201 1.52 2.40 8.73
CA ALA A 201 2.17 1.43 7.87
C ALA A 201 2.01 0.00 8.39
N VAL A 202 2.01 -0.98 7.49
CA VAL A 202 1.94 -2.41 7.82
C VAL A 202 2.75 -3.23 6.80
N ASP A 203 3.40 -4.29 7.29
CA ASP A 203 3.96 -5.32 6.43
C ASP A 203 2.82 -6.21 5.92
N GLY A 204 2.68 -6.26 4.59
CA GLY A 204 1.65 -7.04 3.92
C GLY A 204 2.04 -8.52 3.81
N ASN A 205 1.05 -9.40 3.88
CA ASN A 205 1.27 -10.79 3.53
C ASN A 205 1.28 -10.93 2.01
N ILE A 206 2.42 -11.35 1.44
CA ILE A 206 2.60 -11.50 -0.01
C ILE A 206 1.56 -12.43 -0.66
N MET A 207 1.00 -13.37 0.10
CA MET A 207 -0.05 -14.27 -0.38
C MET A 207 -1.35 -13.54 -0.76
N GLU A 208 -1.58 -12.34 -0.25
CA GLU A 208 -2.77 -11.54 -0.62
C GLU A 208 -2.74 -11.09 -2.08
N ILE A 209 -1.55 -10.99 -2.69
CA ILE A 209 -1.39 -10.64 -4.11
C ILE A 209 -0.93 -11.82 -4.98
N MET A 210 -0.66 -12.98 -4.39
CA MET A 210 -0.25 -14.20 -5.11
C MET A 210 -1.28 -15.32 -5.01
N GLY A 211 -1.96 -15.45 -3.88
CA GLY A 211 -2.94 -16.51 -3.63
C GLY A 211 -4.27 -16.30 -4.34
N ALA A 212 -5.02 -17.36 -4.54
CA ALA A 212 -6.43 -17.28 -4.91
C ALA A 212 -7.27 -16.96 -3.67
N ARG A 213 -8.17 -15.98 -3.78
CA ARG A 213 -9.09 -15.65 -2.69
C ARG A 213 -10.05 -16.81 -2.43
N GLN A 214 -10.11 -17.27 -1.21
CA GLN A 214 -11.17 -18.21 -0.78
C GLN A 214 -12.45 -17.42 -0.52
N ASN A 215 -13.50 -17.73 -1.28
CA ASN A 215 -14.80 -17.10 -1.11
C ASN A 215 -15.43 -17.54 0.22
N GLY A 216 -15.85 -16.57 1.03
CA GLY A 216 -16.63 -16.79 2.26
C GLY A 216 -15.83 -17.10 3.53
N GLY A 217 -14.50 -17.19 3.49
CA GLY A 217 -13.63 -17.35 4.65
C GLY A 217 -13.32 -16.05 5.38
N ALA A 218 -12.93 -16.15 6.68
CA ALA A 218 -12.31 -15.02 7.38
C ALA A 218 -10.96 -14.68 6.73
N ASN A 219 -10.72 -13.39 6.47
CA ASN A 219 -9.43 -12.91 6.00
C ASN A 219 -8.87 -11.87 6.98
N PRO A 220 -8.17 -12.34 8.03
CA PRO A 220 -7.61 -11.45 9.04
C PRO A 220 -6.47 -10.56 8.48
N GLU A 221 -5.81 -10.97 7.39
CA GLU A 221 -4.74 -10.17 6.78
C GLU A 221 -5.31 -8.93 6.10
N LEU A 222 -6.40 -9.06 5.34
CA LEU A 222 -7.10 -7.90 4.78
C LEU A 222 -7.70 -7.02 5.88
N ALA A 223 -8.19 -7.60 6.98
CA ALA A 223 -8.72 -6.84 8.10
C ALA A 223 -7.66 -5.94 8.78
N LYS A 224 -6.37 -6.30 8.71
CA LYS A 224 -5.27 -5.47 9.20
C LYS A 224 -5.04 -4.20 8.40
N LEU A 225 -5.57 -4.11 7.16
CA LEU A 225 -5.41 -2.95 6.28
C LEU A 225 -6.32 -1.79 6.66
N GLN A 226 -7.30 -2.02 7.53
CA GLN A 226 -8.17 -0.95 8.00
C GLN A 226 -7.37 0.19 8.62
N ASP A 227 -7.67 1.42 8.23
CA ASP A 227 -7.01 2.65 8.68
C ASP A 227 -5.49 2.70 8.38
N LYS A 228 -5.00 1.84 7.49
CA LYS A 228 -3.60 1.89 7.02
C LYS A 228 -3.47 2.73 5.77
N ARG A 229 -2.30 3.35 5.62
CA ARG A 229 -1.95 4.21 4.48
C ARG A 229 -0.84 3.63 3.62
N LEU A 230 -0.03 2.72 4.16
CA LEU A 230 1.07 2.07 3.44
C LEU A 230 1.11 0.58 3.76
N VAL A 231 1.16 -0.22 2.71
CA VAL A 231 1.39 -1.66 2.78
C VAL A 231 2.64 -2.00 1.99
N ILE A 232 3.60 -2.65 2.63
CA ILE A 232 4.83 -3.11 1.97
C ILE A 232 4.83 -4.64 1.97
N PHE A 233 4.81 -5.22 0.79
CA PHE A 233 4.97 -6.65 0.58
C PHE A 233 6.44 -6.98 0.39
N GLY A 234 6.93 -7.97 1.12
CA GLY A 234 8.27 -8.51 0.95
C GLY A 234 8.41 -9.35 -0.31
N GLU A 235 9.62 -9.85 -0.53
CA GLU A 235 9.95 -10.65 -1.70
C GLU A 235 9.13 -11.95 -1.76
N PRO A 236 8.51 -12.25 -2.90
CA PRO A 236 7.78 -13.50 -3.08
C PRO A 236 8.71 -14.72 -3.21
N GLU A 237 8.16 -15.89 -2.87
CA GLU A 237 8.86 -17.16 -3.10
C GLU A 237 9.05 -17.45 -4.60
N LYS A 238 10.21 -18.03 -4.94
CA LYS A 238 10.51 -18.43 -6.32
C LYS A 238 9.49 -19.46 -6.85
N GLY A 239 9.18 -19.36 -8.13
CA GLY A 239 8.30 -20.33 -8.83
C GLY A 239 6.79 -20.04 -8.68
N LYS A 240 6.40 -19.01 -7.95
CA LYS A 240 4.99 -18.56 -7.88
C LYS A 240 4.69 -17.47 -8.91
N LYS A 241 3.42 -17.23 -9.19
CA LYS A 241 2.94 -16.14 -10.08
C LYS A 241 2.11 -15.15 -9.28
N PHE A 242 2.13 -13.87 -9.67
CA PHE A 242 1.21 -12.89 -9.14
C PHE A 242 -0.23 -13.14 -9.61
N ASN A 243 -1.18 -12.94 -8.75
CA ASN A 243 -2.60 -13.09 -9.04
C ASN A 243 -3.16 -11.75 -9.55
N ALA A 244 -3.27 -11.60 -10.87
CA ALA A 244 -3.75 -10.39 -11.52
C ALA A 244 -5.16 -9.97 -11.06
N PRO A 245 -6.17 -10.87 -10.97
CA PRO A 245 -7.47 -10.54 -10.38
C PRO A 245 -7.38 -9.96 -8.96
N GLN A 246 -6.49 -10.48 -8.13
CA GLN A 246 -6.33 -10.01 -6.75
C GLN A 246 -5.70 -8.61 -6.69
N ILE A 247 -4.69 -8.35 -7.52
CA ILE A 247 -4.10 -7.03 -7.65
C ILE A 247 -5.14 -6.01 -8.13
N LYS A 248 -5.95 -6.36 -9.16
CA LYS A 248 -7.04 -5.52 -9.67
C LYS A 248 -8.08 -5.22 -8.58
N LEU A 249 -8.42 -6.20 -7.74
CA LEU A 249 -9.34 -6.03 -6.62
C LEU A 249 -8.79 -5.02 -5.60
N MET A 250 -7.55 -5.22 -5.15
CA MET A 250 -6.94 -4.39 -4.11
C MET A 250 -6.67 -2.95 -4.56
N THR A 251 -6.40 -2.75 -5.85
CA THR A 251 -6.09 -1.43 -6.43
C THR A 251 -7.31 -0.76 -7.09
N GLY A 252 -8.43 -1.44 -7.24
CA GLY A 252 -9.61 -0.93 -7.95
C GLY A 252 -10.86 -0.78 -7.09
N GLN A 253 -10.87 -1.29 -5.87
CA GLN A 253 -12.00 -1.18 -4.97
C GLN A 253 -11.61 -0.37 -3.73
N HIS A 254 -12.33 0.73 -3.50
CA HIS A 254 -12.14 1.55 -2.30
C HIS A 254 -12.64 0.87 -1.03
N SER A 255 -13.56 -0.06 -1.13
CA SER A 255 -14.09 -0.83 0.00
C SER A 255 -14.19 -2.31 -0.35
N ILE A 256 -13.72 -3.16 0.55
CA ILE A 256 -13.82 -4.62 0.43
C ILE A 256 -14.48 -5.21 1.67
N SER A 257 -15.24 -6.29 1.46
CA SER A 257 -15.74 -7.08 2.58
C SER A 257 -14.62 -7.97 3.11
N ALA A 258 -14.24 -7.77 4.36
CA ALA A 258 -13.29 -8.62 5.07
C ALA A 258 -13.87 -9.01 6.43
N ARG A 259 -13.54 -10.22 6.87
CA ARG A 259 -13.95 -10.75 8.16
C ARG A 259 -12.72 -11.05 9.00
N ALA A 260 -12.58 -10.36 10.12
CA ALA A 260 -11.62 -10.74 11.13
C ALA A 260 -12.10 -12.00 11.87
N LEU A 261 -11.17 -12.75 12.48
CA LEU A 261 -11.52 -13.87 13.33
C LEU A 261 -12.45 -13.40 14.46
N TYR A 262 -13.55 -14.12 14.68
CA TYR A 262 -14.55 -13.85 15.73
C TYR A 262 -15.32 -12.52 15.60
N SER A 263 -15.32 -11.89 14.41
CA SER A 263 -16.11 -10.70 14.15
C SER A 263 -17.15 -10.93 13.04
N ASN A 264 -18.19 -10.09 13.03
CA ASN A 264 -19.11 -10.03 11.90
C ASN A 264 -18.41 -9.46 10.65
N ASN A 265 -18.95 -9.73 9.46
CA ASN A 265 -18.46 -9.13 8.22
C ASN A 265 -18.42 -7.61 8.37
N THR A 266 -17.25 -7.03 8.19
CA THR A 266 -17.05 -5.57 8.16
C THR A 266 -16.62 -5.17 6.78
N HIS A 267 -17.14 -4.04 6.30
CA HIS A 267 -16.59 -3.36 5.14
C HIS A 267 -15.36 -2.61 5.61
N ILE A 268 -14.28 -2.72 4.85
CA ILE A 268 -13.00 -2.09 5.12
C ILE A 268 -12.71 -1.15 3.96
N ASP A 269 -12.49 0.12 4.28
CA ASP A 269 -12.07 1.10 3.29
C ASP A 269 -10.57 0.98 3.07
N LEU A 270 -10.18 0.81 1.81
CA LEU A 270 -8.79 0.71 1.39
C LEU A 270 -8.26 2.10 1.04
N THR A 271 -7.41 2.62 1.89
CA THR A 271 -6.74 3.92 1.70
C THR A 271 -5.22 3.77 1.52
N CYS A 272 -4.79 2.54 1.24
CA CYS A 272 -3.38 2.19 1.21
C CYS A 272 -2.73 2.46 -0.14
N SER A 273 -1.50 2.96 -0.10
CA SER A 273 -0.53 2.79 -1.17
C SER A 273 0.15 1.43 -1.01
N TYR A 274 0.34 0.71 -2.09
CA TYR A 274 0.90 -0.64 -2.11
C TYR A 274 2.28 -0.64 -2.74
N ILE A 275 3.27 -1.21 -2.04
CA ILE A 275 4.63 -1.42 -2.54
C ILE A 275 4.96 -2.90 -2.41
N CYS A 276 5.55 -3.49 -3.46
CA CYS A 276 6.08 -4.85 -3.43
C CYS A 276 7.56 -4.82 -3.79
N GLU A 277 8.42 -5.29 -2.88
CA GLU A 277 9.87 -5.39 -3.13
C GLU A 277 10.20 -6.64 -3.92
N LEU A 278 10.95 -6.48 -5.02
CA LEU A 278 11.36 -7.58 -5.89
C LEU A 278 12.87 -7.57 -6.17
N ASN A 279 13.49 -8.74 -6.15
CA ASN A 279 14.84 -8.94 -6.67
C ASN A 279 14.82 -9.54 -8.09
N GLY A 280 13.71 -10.12 -8.53
CA GLY A 280 13.49 -10.69 -9.86
C GLY A 280 12.07 -10.48 -10.35
N LEU A 281 11.87 -10.36 -11.65
CA LEU A 281 10.54 -10.22 -12.24
C LEU A 281 9.80 -11.57 -12.22
N ILE A 282 8.75 -11.67 -11.45
CA ILE A 282 7.89 -12.84 -11.33
C ILE A 282 6.70 -12.67 -12.28
N PRO A 283 6.31 -13.69 -13.07
CA PRO A 283 5.21 -13.56 -14.01
C PRO A 283 3.84 -13.41 -13.30
N PHE A 284 2.88 -12.85 -14.02
CA PHE A 284 1.48 -12.83 -13.62
C PHE A 284 0.75 -14.07 -14.14
N ASN A 285 -0.33 -14.46 -13.47
CA ASN A 285 -1.19 -15.57 -13.92
C ASN A 285 -2.14 -15.19 -15.06
N ASP A 286 -2.29 -13.89 -15.32
CA ASP A 286 -3.11 -13.31 -16.37
C ASP A 286 -2.46 -12.02 -16.88
N SER A 287 -2.85 -11.55 -18.05
CA SER A 287 -2.37 -10.33 -18.67
C SER A 287 -3.54 -9.55 -19.24
N GLY A 288 -3.44 -8.23 -19.28
CA GLY A 288 -4.44 -7.39 -19.89
C GLY A 288 -4.24 -5.92 -19.57
N THR A 289 -4.84 -5.03 -20.39
CA THR A 289 -4.71 -3.57 -20.25
C THR A 289 -5.10 -3.09 -18.85
N SER A 290 -6.14 -3.68 -18.26
CA SER A 290 -6.59 -3.32 -16.92
C SER A 290 -5.55 -3.66 -15.82
N LEU A 291 -4.68 -4.66 -16.03
CA LEU A 291 -3.57 -4.96 -15.13
C LEU A 291 -2.39 -4.01 -15.39
N GLU A 292 -2.07 -3.78 -16.67
CA GLU A 292 -1.02 -2.83 -17.07
C GLU A 292 -1.24 -1.44 -16.48
N ASP A 293 -2.51 -1.03 -16.36
CA ASP A 293 -2.90 0.25 -15.78
C ASP A 293 -2.79 0.31 -14.26
N ARG A 294 -2.70 -0.83 -13.59
CA ARG A 294 -2.58 -0.93 -12.13
C ARG A 294 -1.15 -1.10 -11.64
N ILE A 295 -0.16 -1.14 -12.54
CA ILE A 295 1.23 -1.43 -12.18
C ILE A 295 2.12 -0.24 -12.50
N VAL A 296 3.02 0.05 -11.57
CA VAL A 296 4.16 0.95 -11.75
C VAL A 296 5.42 0.20 -11.33
N ILE A 297 6.48 0.29 -12.13
CA ILE A 297 7.80 -0.26 -11.80
C ILE A 297 8.72 0.90 -11.44
N VAL A 298 9.39 0.79 -10.29
CA VAL A 298 10.49 1.69 -9.90
C VAL A 298 11.76 0.87 -9.78
N ARG A 299 12.79 1.24 -10.57
CA ARG A 299 14.06 0.54 -10.57
C ARG A 299 15.05 1.13 -9.58
N PHE A 300 15.61 0.27 -8.74
CA PHE A 300 16.70 0.58 -7.81
C PHE A 300 18.01 0.12 -8.44
N ASN A 301 18.62 1.00 -9.23
CA ASN A 301 19.78 0.69 -10.05
C ASN A 301 21.11 0.83 -9.29
N SER A 302 21.09 1.34 -8.07
CA SER A 302 22.28 1.52 -7.23
C SER A 302 22.83 0.21 -6.69
N TYR A 303 24.10 0.21 -6.38
CA TYR A 303 24.78 -0.90 -5.71
C TYR A 303 25.65 -0.37 -4.57
N PHE A 304 25.52 -0.99 -3.41
CA PHE A 304 26.31 -0.63 -2.22
C PHE A 304 27.23 -1.79 -1.85
N THR A 305 28.54 -1.52 -1.82
CA THR A 305 29.57 -2.51 -1.53
C THR A 305 30.58 -2.02 -0.50
N GLU A 306 31.20 -2.94 0.21
CA GLU A 306 32.33 -2.66 1.11
C GLU A 306 33.68 -2.74 0.38
N ASP A 307 33.70 -3.27 -0.84
CA ASP A 307 34.90 -3.43 -1.64
C ASP A 307 35.39 -2.09 -2.20
N PRO A 308 36.61 -1.62 -1.80
CA PRO A 308 37.20 -0.38 -2.30
C PRO A 308 37.44 -0.38 -3.81
N GLU A 309 37.72 -1.51 -4.43
CA GLU A 309 37.95 -1.60 -5.87
C GLU A 309 36.64 -1.33 -6.64
N GLU A 310 35.50 -1.82 -6.15
CA GLU A 310 34.20 -1.61 -6.78
C GLU A 310 33.69 -0.18 -6.61
N TYR A 311 33.73 0.41 -5.38
CA TYR A 311 33.13 1.75 -5.18
C TYR A 311 34.06 2.90 -5.59
N ASN A 312 35.33 2.68 -5.86
CA ASN A 312 36.28 3.65 -6.42
C ASN A 312 36.49 3.47 -7.94
N ASP A 313 35.83 2.49 -8.59
CA ASP A 313 35.89 2.33 -10.03
C ASP A 313 35.40 3.62 -10.72
N PRO A 314 36.20 4.28 -11.59
CA PRO A 314 35.81 5.47 -12.31
C PRO A 314 34.71 5.21 -13.36
N ASN A 315 34.52 3.96 -13.79
CA ASN A 315 33.50 3.56 -14.77
C ASN A 315 32.74 2.31 -14.33
N PRO A 316 32.03 2.34 -13.20
CA PRO A 316 31.31 1.17 -12.73
C PRO A 316 30.16 0.83 -13.70
N PRO A 317 29.82 -0.46 -13.87
CA PRO A 317 28.73 -0.88 -14.76
C PRO A 317 27.35 -0.37 -14.32
N ARG A 318 27.25 0.10 -13.09
CA ARG A 318 26.06 0.74 -12.47
C ARG A 318 26.51 1.72 -11.39
N PRO A 319 25.66 2.67 -10.97
CA PRO A 319 25.97 3.58 -9.87
C PRO A 319 26.34 2.80 -8.60
N THR A 320 27.61 2.84 -8.21
CA THR A 320 28.16 2.06 -7.10
C THR A 320 28.64 2.99 -6.00
N PHE A 321 28.29 2.67 -4.76
CA PHE A 321 28.60 3.46 -3.58
C PHE A 321 29.18 2.60 -2.48
N LYS A 322 29.99 3.22 -1.62
CA LYS A 322 30.45 2.60 -0.38
C LYS A 322 29.28 2.25 0.52
N ALA A 323 29.20 1.00 0.96
CA ALA A 323 28.22 0.57 1.95
C ALA A 323 28.55 1.16 3.34
N ASP A 324 27.53 1.71 4.03
CA ASP A 324 27.62 2.05 5.43
C ASP A 324 26.62 1.20 6.23
N VAL A 325 27.14 0.34 7.10
CA VAL A 325 26.34 -0.55 7.94
C VAL A 325 25.48 0.24 8.96
N ARG A 326 25.92 1.45 9.33
CA ARG A 326 25.22 2.31 10.29
C ARG A 326 24.07 3.10 9.67
N MET A 327 23.95 3.10 8.33
CA MET A 327 22.95 3.91 7.62
C MET A 327 21.51 3.55 8.01
N ARG A 328 21.21 2.27 8.28
CA ARG A 328 19.87 1.87 8.77
C ARG A 328 19.53 2.52 10.11
N ASP A 329 20.47 2.51 11.05
CA ASP A 329 20.27 3.13 12.36
C ASP A 329 20.19 4.65 12.25
N TRP A 330 20.96 5.22 11.34
CA TRP A 330 20.93 6.65 11.09
C TRP A 330 19.57 7.08 10.50
N PHE A 331 19.03 6.37 9.50
CA PHE A 331 17.70 6.61 8.97
C PHE A 331 16.61 6.49 10.04
N ASN A 332 16.67 5.45 10.86
CA ASN A 332 15.71 5.24 11.94
C ASN A 332 15.73 6.35 13.01
N LYS A 333 16.90 6.91 13.28
CA LYS A 333 17.05 8.01 14.25
C LYS A 333 16.67 9.38 13.65
N ASN A 334 16.95 9.59 12.38
CA ASN A 334 16.78 10.86 11.67
C ASN A 334 15.63 10.88 10.68
N TRP A 335 14.66 9.98 10.82
CA TRP A 335 13.53 9.88 9.88
C TRP A 335 12.76 11.20 9.72
N CYS A 336 12.75 12.07 10.75
CA CYS A 336 12.14 13.39 10.66
C CYS A 336 12.74 14.25 9.53
N ALA A 337 14.04 14.06 9.21
CA ALA A 337 14.71 14.76 8.13
C ALA A 337 14.23 14.36 6.72
N PHE A 338 13.50 13.26 6.61
CA PHE A 338 12.89 12.86 5.35
C PHE A 338 11.59 13.61 5.04
N VAL A 339 10.87 14.07 6.07
CA VAL A 339 9.59 14.77 5.90
C VAL A 339 9.71 16.07 5.10
N PRO A 340 10.70 16.95 5.32
CA PRO A 340 10.93 18.12 4.47
C PRO A 340 11.12 17.79 2.99
N LEU A 341 11.83 16.69 2.66
CA LEU A 341 12.01 16.27 1.26
C LEU A 341 10.67 15.85 0.62
N LEU A 342 9.80 15.21 1.40
CA LEU A 342 8.45 14.87 0.94
C LEU A 342 7.59 16.12 0.74
N MET A 343 7.70 17.11 1.63
CA MET A 343 6.98 18.39 1.50
C MET A 343 7.45 19.18 0.28
N GLU A 344 8.75 19.15 -0.04
CA GLU A 344 9.29 19.75 -1.26
C GLU A 344 8.74 19.03 -2.50
N HIS A 345 8.79 17.70 -2.51
CA HIS A 345 8.27 16.91 -3.63
C HIS A 345 6.77 17.13 -3.85
N MET A 346 5.98 17.27 -2.78
CA MET A 346 4.55 17.60 -2.89
C MET A 346 4.30 18.91 -3.66
N LYS A 347 5.18 19.90 -3.54
CA LYS A 347 5.07 21.18 -4.28
C LYS A 347 5.34 21.03 -5.77
N GLU A 348 6.07 19.96 -6.17
CA GLU A 348 6.35 19.66 -7.58
C GLU A 348 5.25 18.81 -8.24
N MET A 349 4.40 18.15 -7.43
CA MET A 349 3.34 17.28 -7.94
C MET A 349 2.13 18.08 -8.42
N ASP A 350 1.58 17.69 -9.56
CA ASP A 350 0.25 18.14 -9.95
C ASP A 350 -0.81 17.36 -9.18
N MET A 351 -1.48 18.06 -8.26
CA MET A 351 -2.52 17.49 -7.42
C MET A 351 -3.94 17.87 -7.89
N SER A 352 -4.09 18.54 -9.02
CA SER A 352 -5.38 19.08 -9.49
C SER A 352 -6.43 18.00 -9.77
N CYS A 353 -5.99 16.80 -10.17
CA CYS A 353 -6.84 15.64 -10.46
C CYS A 353 -6.62 14.46 -9.47
N GLY A 354 -6.05 14.74 -8.29
CA GLY A 354 -5.63 13.72 -7.34
C GLY A 354 -4.18 13.27 -7.57
N ILE A 355 -3.77 12.18 -6.91
CA ILE A 355 -2.39 11.70 -7.02
C ILE A 355 -2.28 10.71 -8.19
N ASP A 356 -1.65 11.15 -9.28
CA ASP A 356 -1.26 10.26 -10.38
C ASP A 356 0.21 9.84 -10.23
N LEU A 357 0.44 8.56 -9.97
CA LEU A 357 1.80 8.02 -9.86
C LEU A 357 2.55 7.96 -11.20
N ARG A 358 1.86 8.18 -12.31
CA ARG A 358 2.46 8.17 -13.65
C ARG A 358 2.91 9.55 -14.14
N GLN A 359 2.68 10.61 -13.39
CA GLN A 359 3.07 11.96 -13.82
C GLN A 359 4.58 12.10 -14.10
N PHE A 360 5.41 11.21 -13.53
CA PHE A 360 6.85 11.12 -13.76
C PHE A 360 7.30 9.86 -14.50
N GLU A 361 6.34 9.03 -14.98
CA GLU A 361 6.63 7.79 -15.71
C GLU A 361 7.17 8.12 -17.11
N THR A 362 8.35 7.60 -17.43
CA THR A 362 8.92 7.72 -18.78
C THR A 362 8.35 6.64 -19.72
N PRO A 363 8.47 6.83 -21.06
CA PRO A 363 8.12 5.81 -22.03
C PRO A 363 8.85 4.48 -21.79
N GLU A 364 10.10 4.51 -21.32
CA GLU A 364 10.91 3.33 -20.98
C GLU A 364 10.33 2.61 -19.76
N MET A 365 9.98 3.35 -18.70
CA MET A 365 9.32 2.76 -17.51
C MET A 365 7.98 2.11 -17.90
N ARG A 366 7.21 2.76 -18.75
CA ARG A 366 5.95 2.21 -19.26
C ARG A 366 6.17 0.96 -20.11
N LYS A 367 7.19 0.96 -20.96
CA LYS A 367 7.58 -0.20 -21.75
C LYS A 367 7.97 -1.38 -20.87
N ASP A 368 8.70 -1.15 -19.78
CA ASP A 368 9.06 -2.18 -18.81
C ASP A 368 7.83 -2.87 -18.22
N VAL A 369 6.80 -2.10 -17.84
CA VAL A 369 5.52 -2.64 -17.35
C VAL A 369 4.87 -3.51 -18.42
N LEU A 370 4.74 -3.00 -19.65
CA LEU A 370 4.11 -3.71 -20.75
C LEU A 370 4.85 -5.02 -21.09
N ASP A 371 6.16 -4.98 -21.10
CA ASP A 371 7.00 -6.15 -21.37
C ASP A 371 6.91 -7.17 -20.22
N TRP A 372 6.89 -6.72 -18.96
CA TRP A 372 6.76 -7.61 -17.82
C TRP A 372 5.38 -8.29 -17.74
N VAL A 373 4.30 -7.53 -17.88
CA VAL A 373 2.94 -8.10 -17.87
C VAL A 373 2.76 -9.08 -19.02
N SER A 374 3.35 -8.79 -20.18
CA SER A 374 3.26 -9.69 -21.33
C SER A 374 4.03 -11.01 -21.17
N ARG A 375 5.08 -11.04 -20.34
CA ARG A 375 5.84 -12.29 -20.04
C ARG A 375 5.00 -13.33 -19.29
N GLY A 376 3.97 -12.90 -18.55
CA GLY A 376 3.03 -13.79 -17.88
C GLY A 376 2.10 -14.55 -18.84
N ASN A 377 2.05 -14.12 -20.10
CA ASN A 377 1.26 -14.76 -21.13
C ASN A 377 2.14 -15.74 -21.91
N ASP A 378 2.14 -17.00 -21.50
CA ASP A 378 2.85 -18.07 -22.16
C ASP A 378 2.62 -18.07 -23.70
N LEU A 379 1.44 -17.67 -24.15
CA LEU A 379 1.09 -17.62 -25.57
C LEU A 379 1.81 -16.50 -26.34
N TYR A 380 1.92 -15.28 -25.79
CA TYR A 380 2.60 -14.19 -26.51
C TYR A 380 4.11 -14.40 -26.52
N GLN A 381 4.69 -14.90 -25.43
CA GLN A 381 6.10 -15.25 -25.40
C GLN A 381 6.40 -16.39 -26.37
N PHE A 382 5.55 -17.43 -26.37
CA PHE A 382 5.65 -18.52 -27.33
C PHE A 382 5.61 -18.02 -28.78
N ILE A 383 4.70 -17.05 -29.11
CA ILE A 383 4.66 -16.44 -30.45
C ILE A 383 5.97 -15.71 -30.76
N LYS A 384 6.55 -14.96 -29.82
CA LYS A 384 7.83 -14.29 -30.02
C LYS A 384 9.01 -15.27 -30.25
N ASP A 385 8.97 -16.39 -29.55
CA ASP A 385 10.06 -17.37 -29.62
C ASP A 385 10.04 -18.15 -30.94
N ASN A 386 8.85 -18.46 -31.43
CA ASN A 386 8.67 -19.32 -32.62
C ASN A 386 8.30 -18.56 -33.92
N TYR A 387 7.95 -17.27 -33.81
CA TYR A 387 7.51 -16.47 -34.96
C TYR A 387 8.18 -15.08 -34.96
N THR A 388 8.51 -14.62 -36.17
CA THR A 388 9.01 -13.27 -36.41
C THR A 388 7.81 -12.32 -36.58
N ILE A 389 7.80 -11.19 -35.89
CA ILE A 389 6.76 -10.15 -36.02
C ILE A 389 7.19 -9.21 -37.16
N THR A 390 6.54 -9.32 -38.31
CA THR A 390 6.89 -8.57 -39.54
C THR A 390 6.08 -7.29 -39.70
N ASN A 391 4.91 -7.20 -39.05
CA ASN A 391 3.92 -6.12 -39.22
C ASN A 391 3.38 -5.95 -40.66
N LYS A 392 3.65 -6.87 -41.56
CA LYS A 392 3.14 -6.88 -42.94
C LYS A 392 1.78 -7.59 -42.96
N ASN A 393 0.77 -6.95 -43.52
CA ASN A 393 -0.60 -7.52 -43.63
C ASN A 393 -0.70 -8.73 -44.56
N THR A 394 0.30 -8.97 -45.39
CA THR A 394 0.43 -10.15 -46.27
C THR A 394 0.88 -11.40 -45.55
N ASP A 395 1.61 -11.21 -44.43
CA ASP A 395 2.17 -12.30 -43.67
C ASP A 395 1.10 -12.85 -42.74
N VAL A 396 0.66 -14.07 -42.97
CA VAL A 396 -0.51 -14.66 -42.31
C VAL A 396 -0.22 -16.09 -41.90
N VAL A 397 -0.45 -16.42 -40.61
CA VAL A 397 -0.32 -17.77 -40.08
C VAL A 397 -1.65 -18.24 -39.50
N ARG A 398 -2.03 -19.47 -39.83
CA ARG A 398 -3.27 -20.07 -39.30
C ARG A 398 -3.17 -20.34 -37.82
N VAL A 399 -4.19 -20.00 -37.07
CA VAL A 399 -4.23 -20.22 -35.62
C VAL A 399 -4.11 -21.71 -35.26
N GLU A 400 -4.57 -22.60 -36.14
CA GLU A 400 -4.47 -24.03 -35.90
C GLU A 400 -3.03 -24.53 -35.93
N GLU A 401 -2.16 -23.99 -36.78
CA GLU A 401 -0.74 -24.29 -36.85
C GLU A 401 -0.06 -23.84 -35.55
N ILE A 402 -0.35 -22.61 -35.13
CA ILE A 402 0.16 -22.04 -33.86
C ILE A 402 -0.29 -22.87 -32.67
N ARG A 403 -1.57 -23.27 -32.64
CA ARG A 403 -2.14 -24.08 -31.57
C ARG A 403 -1.50 -25.46 -31.47
N THR A 404 -1.25 -26.10 -32.58
CA THR A 404 -0.60 -27.42 -32.63
C THR A 404 0.80 -27.32 -32.04
N LEU A 405 1.62 -26.39 -32.52
CA LEU A 405 2.96 -26.16 -32.00
C LEU A 405 2.94 -25.78 -30.50
N TYR A 406 1.99 -24.94 -30.07
CA TYR A 406 1.80 -24.58 -28.67
C TYR A 406 1.46 -25.77 -27.77
N LYS A 407 0.60 -26.69 -28.24
CA LYS A 407 0.26 -27.92 -27.53
C LYS A 407 1.48 -28.81 -27.33
N ASP A 408 2.27 -28.97 -28.37
CA ASP A 408 3.44 -29.84 -28.35
C ASP A 408 4.55 -29.24 -27.43
N THR A 409 4.80 -27.94 -27.53
CA THR A 409 5.79 -27.25 -26.70
C THR A 409 5.47 -27.31 -25.20
N PHE A 410 4.21 -27.17 -24.82
CA PHE A 410 3.81 -27.12 -23.40
C PHE A 410 3.13 -28.39 -22.90
N ASN A 411 3.10 -29.47 -23.69
CA ASN A 411 2.42 -30.74 -23.39
C ASN A 411 0.96 -30.56 -22.91
N ARG A 412 0.24 -29.58 -23.51
CA ARG A 412 -1.14 -29.21 -23.16
C ARG A 412 -2.14 -29.86 -24.12
N LYS A 413 -2.37 -31.15 -23.98
CA LYS A 413 -3.23 -31.94 -24.90
C LYS A 413 -4.69 -31.48 -25.03
N ASN A 414 -5.24 -30.77 -24.03
CA ASN A 414 -6.68 -30.49 -23.92
C ASN A 414 -7.14 -29.06 -24.27
N ILE A 415 -6.35 -28.25 -25.01
CA ILE A 415 -6.78 -26.93 -25.42
C ILE A 415 -7.61 -27.04 -26.71
N SER A 416 -8.92 -26.75 -26.63
CA SER A 416 -9.81 -26.65 -27.80
C SER A 416 -9.44 -25.45 -28.70
N ALA A 417 -9.85 -25.51 -29.99
CA ALA A 417 -9.60 -24.40 -30.90
C ALA A 417 -10.26 -23.09 -30.42
N ASP A 418 -11.46 -23.18 -29.89
CA ASP A 418 -12.20 -22.00 -29.41
C ASP A 418 -11.59 -21.40 -28.17
N ASN A 419 -11.10 -22.22 -27.21
CA ASN A 419 -10.37 -21.73 -26.03
C ASN A 419 -9.04 -21.08 -26.44
N PHE A 420 -8.32 -21.64 -27.43
CA PHE A 420 -7.10 -21.05 -27.91
C PHE A 420 -7.31 -19.70 -28.62
N ILE A 421 -8.39 -19.60 -29.43
CA ILE A 421 -8.82 -18.33 -30.03
C ILE A 421 -9.21 -17.31 -28.96
N GLN A 422 -9.88 -17.76 -27.89
CA GLN A 422 -10.21 -16.89 -26.76
C GLN A 422 -8.94 -16.34 -26.08
N MET A 423 -7.91 -17.17 -25.85
CA MET A 423 -6.62 -16.73 -25.33
C MET A 423 -5.97 -15.67 -26.23
N ILE A 424 -6.05 -15.82 -27.56
CA ILE A 424 -5.57 -14.82 -28.53
C ILE A 424 -6.34 -13.51 -28.40
N LYS A 425 -7.67 -13.56 -28.30
CA LYS A 425 -8.54 -12.38 -28.19
C LYS A 425 -8.39 -11.64 -26.87
N GLU A 426 -8.08 -12.34 -25.80
CA GLU A 426 -7.81 -11.78 -24.49
C GLU A 426 -6.41 -11.14 -24.41
N ASN A 427 -5.49 -11.54 -25.28
CA ASN A 427 -4.16 -10.95 -25.36
C ASN A 427 -4.18 -9.66 -26.20
N ASN A 428 -3.88 -8.52 -25.57
CA ASN A 428 -3.93 -7.20 -26.22
C ASN A 428 -2.98 -7.04 -27.40
N LYS A 429 -1.84 -7.72 -27.39
CA LYS A 429 -0.87 -7.66 -28.49
C LYS A 429 -1.24 -8.59 -29.66
N LEU A 430 -1.89 -9.72 -29.37
CA LEU A 430 -2.37 -10.67 -30.37
C LEU A 430 -3.76 -10.34 -30.91
N LYS A 431 -4.64 -9.77 -30.09
CA LYS A 431 -5.99 -9.36 -30.48
C LYS A 431 -6.01 -8.48 -31.72
N ARG A 432 -5.08 -7.54 -31.84
CA ARG A 432 -4.96 -6.65 -32.99
C ARG A 432 -4.49 -7.36 -34.26
N ARG A 433 -3.90 -8.55 -34.13
CA ARG A 433 -3.43 -9.39 -35.24
C ARG A 433 -4.44 -10.47 -35.64
N TRP A 434 -5.41 -10.70 -34.78
CA TRP A 434 -6.47 -11.69 -35.04
C TRP A 434 -7.40 -11.26 -36.15
N VAL A 435 -7.63 -12.16 -37.14
CA VAL A 435 -8.62 -12.02 -38.18
C VAL A 435 -9.43 -13.30 -38.35
N GLN A 436 -10.77 -13.15 -38.53
CA GLN A 436 -11.65 -14.28 -38.74
C GLN A 436 -11.47 -14.83 -40.17
N ASP A 437 -11.35 -13.93 -41.16
CA ASP A 437 -11.19 -14.22 -42.56
C ASP A 437 -10.22 -13.22 -43.19
N LYS A 438 -9.29 -13.70 -44.01
CA LYS A 438 -8.32 -12.88 -44.77
C LYS A 438 -8.14 -13.49 -46.14
N ILE A 439 -8.07 -12.66 -47.17
CA ILE A 439 -7.73 -13.08 -48.54
C ILE A 439 -6.26 -12.68 -48.77
N VAL A 440 -5.42 -13.65 -49.10
CA VAL A 440 -4.01 -13.46 -49.47
C VAL A 440 -3.81 -14.20 -50.81
N ASP A 441 -3.34 -13.51 -51.81
CA ASP A 441 -3.07 -14.04 -53.14
C ASP A 441 -4.25 -14.83 -53.72
N GLY A 442 -5.47 -14.29 -53.55
CA GLY A 442 -6.72 -14.91 -54.02
C GLY A 442 -7.23 -16.08 -53.17
N THR A 443 -6.51 -16.53 -52.18
CA THR A 443 -6.87 -17.63 -51.29
C THR A 443 -7.47 -17.09 -49.98
N ARG A 444 -8.65 -17.62 -49.60
CA ARG A 444 -9.30 -17.27 -48.30
C ARG A 444 -8.70 -18.10 -47.17
N ILE A 445 -8.06 -17.41 -46.19
CA ILE A 445 -7.53 -18.00 -44.99
C ILE A 445 -8.44 -17.63 -43.81
N ARG A 446 -8.89 -18.64 -43.06
CA ARG A 446 -9.78 -18.47 -41.92
C ARG A 446 -9.04 -18.60 -40.62
N ARG A 447 -9.48 -17.83 -39.58
CA ARG A 447 -8.95 -17.89 -38.19
C ARG A 447 -7.43 -17.78 -38.15
N SER A 448 -6.91 -16.58 -38.37
CA SER A 448 -5.47 -16.36 -38.56
C SER A 448 -4.94 -15.19 -37.73
N LEU A 449 -3.62 -15.16 -37.52
CA LEU A 449 -2.86 -14.00 -37.08
C LEU A 449 -2.13 -13.38 -38.28
N ILE A 450 -2.20 -12.06 -38.41
CA ILE A 450 -1.52 -11.27 -39.43
C ILE A 450 -0.24 -10.61 -38.90
N GLY A 451 0.70 -10.36 -39.82
CA GLY A 451 1.98 -9.68 -39.50
C GLY A 451 2.92 -10.53 -38.68
N ILE A 452 2.87 -11.86 -38.84
CA ILE A 452 3.80 -12.81 -38.28
C ILE A 452 4.19 -13.89 -39.31
N THR A 453 5.43 -14.39 -39.22
CA THR A 453 5.93 -15.52 -40.00
C THR A 453 6.65 -16.52 -39.09
N PRO A 454 6.62 -17.82 -39.35
CA PRO A 454 7.42 -18.79 -38.61
C PRO A 454 8.92 -18.42 -38.68
N LYS A 455 9.62 -18.59 -37.55
CA LYS A 455 11.07 -18.61 -37.55
C LYS A 455 11.49 -19.99 -38.09
N TYR A 456 12.11 -20.03 -39.25
CA TYR A 456 12.74 -21.25 -39.72
C TYR A 456 14.00 -21.49 -38.88
N ASP A 457 14.16 -22.69 -38.32
CA ASP A 457 15.43 -23.13 -37.78
C ASP A 457 16.40 -23.23 -38.95
N CYS A 458 17.44 -22.39 -38.96
CA CYS A 458 18.55 -22.50 -39.92
C CYS A 458 19.50 -23.59 -39.43
N ASP A 459 18.99 -24.80 -39.20
CA ASP A 459 19.80 -26.01 -38.96
C ASP A 459 19.51 -27.03 -40.06
N SER A 460 19.86 -26.64 -41.29
CA SER A 460 20.26 -27.57 -42.37
C SER A 460 21.24 -26.84 -43.29
N GLU A 461 22.49 -26.88 -42.91
CA GLU A 461 23.58 -26.82 -43.86
C GLU A 461 23.44 -28.03 -44.77
N GLU A 462 22.62 -27.94 -45.81
CA GLU A 462 22.80 -28.76 -46.99
C GLU A 462 23.58 -27.96 -48.01
N GLU A 463 24.79 -28.46 -48.23
CA GLU A 463 25.72 -28.17 -49.27
C GLU A 463 25.03 -27.75 -50.58
N CYS A 464 25.30 -26.53 -51.03
CA CYS A 464 25.30 -26.20 -52.46
C CYS A 464 26.73 -26.26 -52.96
N ASP A 465 27.21 -27.50 -53.21
CA ASP A 465 28.27 -27.71 -54.16
C ASP A 465 27.72 -27.55 -55.59
N GLY A 466 28.28 -26.58 -56.28
CA GLY A 466 28.66 -26.59 -57.70
C GLY A 466 27.56 -26.76 -58.76
N ILE A 467 27.26 -25.72 -59.52
CA ILE A 467 27.65 -25.63 -60.94
C ILE A 467 27.59 -24.16 -61.35
#